data_262100ee098be85d946e041e3395cd93
#
_entry.id   262100ee098be85d946e041e3395cd93
#
_cell.length_a   1.000
_cell.length_b   1.000
_cell.length_c   1.000
_cell.angle_alpha   90.00
_cell.angle_beta   90.00
_cell.angle_gamma   90.00
#
_symmetry.space_group_name_H-M   'P 1'
#
loop_
_entity.id
_entity.type
_entity.pdbx_description
1 polymer ?
#
loop_
_entity_poly.entity_id
_entity_poly.type
_entity_poly.pdbx_seq_one_letter_code
_entity_poly.pdbx_strand_id
1 'polypeptide(L)'
;SGLSVRTIQRIEAGTEPKGYTLKTLASSLGVSQKDLLTPIIPTEESIVENPIVEEPVLPIENETIENLTLIKIINLSSLPLCWFPIANFLPPLLIMLISKQKSPLVKQIISLQIILAVIAPIIFMLVVILKLGKASVMVTMIALTLVNIFIILRNAYQLDKKQSLYYKLDFNLL
;
A
#
# COMPACT_ATOMS: atom_id res chain seq x y z
N SER A 1 -12.22 -27.50 29.66
CA SER A 1 -11.26 -26.84 28.74
C SER A 1 -9.78 -27.07 29.11
N GLY A 2 -9.44 -27.49 30.34
CA GLY A 2 -8.04 -27.64 30.79
C GLY A 2 -7.25 -26.33 30.94
N LEU A 3 -7.88 -25.20 30.78
CA LEU A 3 -7.29 -23.87 31.00
C LEU A 3 -7.56 -23.40 32.45
N SER A 4 -6.61 -22.64 33.01
CA SER A 4 -6.80 -22.08 34.36
C SER A 4 -7.88 -20.98 34.34
N VAL A 5 -8.62 -20.84 35.42
CA VAL A 5 -9.65 -19.78 35.60
C VAL A 5 -9.05 -18.39 35.35
N ARG A 6 -7.82 -18.17 35.82
CA ARG A 6 -7.10 -16.90 35.62
C ARG A 6 -6.79 -16.61 34.16
N THR A 7 -6.53 -17.65 33.34
CA THR A 7 -6.32 -17.50 31.90
C THR A 7 -7.61 -17.10 31.20
N ILE A 8 -8.73 -17.72 31.57
CA ILE A 8 -10.05 -17.39 31.02
C ILE A 8 -10.43 -15.94 31.36
N GLN A 9 -10.27 -15.52 32.60
CA GLN A 9 -10.53 -14.13 33.02
C GLN A 9 -9.68 -13.09 32.27
N ARG A 10 -8.44 -13.41 31.92
CA ARG A 10 -7.59 -12.52 31.11
C ARG A 10 -8.07 -12.41 29.66
N ILE A 11 -8.61 -13.49 29.11
CA ILE A 11 -9.19 -13.49 27.76
C ILE A 11 -10.49 -12.69 27.74
N GLU A 12 -11.36 -12.87 28.73
CA GLU A 12 -12.59 -12.08 28.91
C GLU A 12 -12.32 -10.59 29.12
N ALA A 13 -11.17 -10.25 29.73
CA ALA A 13 -10.69 -8.88 29.88
C ALA A 13 -10.03 -8.30 28.59
N GLY A 14 -10.12 -9.00 27.44
CA GLY A 14 -9.63 -8.52 26.14
C GLY A 14 -8.20 -8.93 25.79
N THR A 15 -7.58 -9.85 26.52
CA THR A 15 -6.28 -10.41 26.14
C THR A 15 -6.45 -11.48 25.07
N GLU A 16 -5.90 -11.30 23.89
CA GLU A 16 -5.98 -12.28 22.81
C GLU A 16 -5.31 -13.63 23.19
N PRO A 17 -6.06 -14.76 23.06
CA PRO A 17 -5.48 -16.08 23.29
C PRO A 17 -4.52 -16.45 22.18
N LYS A 18 -3.32 -16.97 22.53
CA LYS A 18 -2.27 -17.37 21.57
C LYS A 18 -1.84 -18.82 21.76
N GLY A 19 -1.39 -19.42 20.66
CA GLY A 19 -0.77 -20.76 20.67
C GLY A 19 -1.64 -21.84 21.30
N TYR A 20 -1.14 -22.51 22.34
CA TYR A 20 -1.82 -23.62 23.02
C TYR A 20 -3.18 -23.19 23.60
N THR A 21 -3.28 -22.00 24.18
CA THR A 21 -4.49 -21.48 24.80
C THR A 21 -5.61 -21.30 23.78
N LEU A 22 -5.28 -20.75 22.59
CA LEU A 22 -6.22 -20.60 21.48
C LEU A 22 -6.72 -21.94 20.96
N LYS A 23 -5.81 -22.92 20.77
CA LYS A 23 -6.15 -24.25 20.31
C LYS A 23 -7.07 -24.98 21.27
N THR A 24 -6.76 -24.90 22.58
CA THR A 24 -7.56 -25.56 23.62
C THR A 24 -8.95 -24.90 23.76
N LEU A 25 -9.03 -23.59 23.65
CA LEU A 25 -10.28 -22.84 23.69
C LEU A 25 -11.17 -23.19 22.47
N ALA A 26 -10.62 -23.19 21.27
CA ALA A 26 -11.30 -23.55 20.04
C ALA A 26 -11.87 -24.96 20.10
N SER A 27 -11.05 -25.93 20.57
CA SER A 27 -11.46 -27.31 20.74
C SER A 27 -12.58 -27.49 21.79
N SER A 28 -12.54 -26.72 22.89
CA SER A 28 -13.55 -26.82 23.94
C SER A 28 -14.88 -26.15 23.56
N LEU A 29 -14.86 -25.17 22.67
CA LEU A 29 -16.05 -24.48 22.17
C LEU A 29 -16.60 -25.08 20.87
N GLY A 30 -15.85 -26.02 20.24
CA GLY A 30 -16.25 -26.64 18.98
C GLY A 30 -16.20 -25.70 17.77
N VAL A 31 -15.39 -24.63 17.84
CA VAL A 31 -15.24 -23.63 16.79
C VAL A 31 -13.83 -23.63 16.22
N SER A 32 -13.63 -23.05 15.04
CA SER A 32 -12.28 -22.95 14.48
C SER A 32 -11.46 -21.87 15.21
N GLN A 33 -10.12 -22.01 15.19
CA GLN A 33 -9.23 -21.01 15.80
C GLN A 33 -9.38 -19.63 15.15
N LYS A 34 -9.82 -19.60 13.89
CA LYS A 34 -10.06 -18.34 13.13
C LYS A 34 -11.31 -17.62 13.63
N ASP A 35 -12.35 -18.33 13.95
CA ASP A 35 -13.62 -17.75 14.40
C ASP A 35 -13.49 -17.05 15.76
N LEU A 36 -12.52 -17.50 16.58
CA LEU A 36 -12.20 -16.88 17.87
C LEU A 36 -11.38 -15.57 17.75
N LEU A 37 -10.77 -15.31 16.61
CA LEU A 37 -9.93 -14.13 16.35
C LEU A 37 -10.64 -13.08 15.51
N THR A 38 -11.81 -13.38 14.91
CA THR A 38 -12.61 -12.44 14.14
C THR A 38 -13.49 -11.59 15.06
N PRO A 39 -13.41 -10.25 15.04
CA PRO A 39 -14.36 -9.39 15.74
C PRO A 39 -15.75 -9.59 15.15
N ILE A 40 -16.75 -9.94 15.97
CA ILE A 40 -18.14 -10.06 15.57
C ILE A 40 -18.66 -8.66 15.25
N ILE A 41 -18.82 -8.36 13.95
CA ILE A 41 -19.65 -7.25 13.49
C ILE A 41 -21.07 -7.80 13.39
N PRO A 42 -22.06 -7.27 14.12
CA PRO A 42 -23.43 -7.72 13.96
C PRO A 42 -23.95 -7.25 12.60
N THR A 43 -24.12 -8.19 11.68
CA THR A 43 -24.84 -7.96 10.42
C THR A 43 -26.13 -8.74 10.47
N GLU A 44 -27.24 -8.02 10.34
CA GLU A 44 -28.57 -8.56 10.21
C GLU A 44 -28.71 -9.45 8.96
N GLU A 45 -29.54 -10.46 9.14
CA GLU A 45 -29.91 -11.56 8.29
C GLU A 45 -30.07 -11.29 6.78
N SER A 46 -29.46 -12.16 5.95
CA SER A 46 -30.22 -12.80 4.87
C SER A 46 -29.53 -14.09 4.40
N ILE A 47 -30.31 -15.17 4.49
CA ILE A 47 -30.02 -16.54 4.08
C ILE A 47 -30.01 -16.61 2.56
N VAL A 48 -28.87 -17.04 1.95
CA VAL A 48 -28.92 -17.77 0.67
C VAL A 48 -27.79 -18.82 0.67
N GLU A 49 -28.23 -20.05 0.66
CA GLU A 49 -27.48 -21.28 0.42
C GLU A 49 -26.88 -21.27 -1.01
N ASN A 50 -25.58 -21.51 -1.13
CA ASN A 50 -25.03 -22.15 -2.33
C ASN A 50 -23.65 -22.79 -2.08
N PRO A 51 -23.26 -23.84 -2.82
CA PRO A 51 -22.40 -24.92 -2.36
C PRO A 51 -20.90 -24.57 -2.41
N ILE A 52 -20.20 -25.16 -1.45
CA ILE A 52 -18.76 -25.12 -1.21
C ILE A 52 -18.02 -25.71 -2.41
N VAL A 53 -17.25 -24.86 -3.10
CA VAL A 53 -16.11 -25.28 -3.93
C VAL A 53 -14.86 -25.01 -3.11
N GLU A 54 -14.21 -26.07 -2.65
CA GLU A 54 -12.89 -26.01 -2.00
C GLU A 54 -11.85 -25.57 -3.05
N GLU A 55 -11.44 -24.30 -3.01
CA GLU A 55 -10.16 -23.88 -3.61
C GLU A 55 -9.04 -24.05 -2.58
N PRO A 56 -7.88 -24.58 -2.99
CA PRO A 56 -6.75 -24.79 -2.08
C PRO A 56 -6.21 -23.46 -1.57
N VAL A 57 -6.26 -23.28 -0.26
CA VAL A 57 -5.73 -22.10 0.45
C VAL A 57 -4.21 -22.09 0.33
N LEU A 58 -3.69 -21.31 -0.59
CA LEU A 58 -2.26 -20.97 -0.67
C LEU A 58 -1.88 -20.05 0.50
N PRO A 59 -0.68 -20.13 1.06
CA PRO A 59 -0.29 -19.37 2.24
C PRO A 59 -0.23 -17.87 1.92
N ILE A 60 -1.14 -17.11 2.53
CA ILE A 60 -1.36 -15.65 2.33
C ILE A 60 -0.15 -14.81 2.79
N GLU A 61 0.76 -15.37 3.57
CA GLU A 61 1.89 -14.64 4.16
C GLU A 61 2.99 -14.28 3.15
N ASN A 62 3.21 -15.11 2.12
CA ASN A 62 4.23 -14.85 1.11
C ASN A 62 3.76 -13.88 0.00
N GLU A 63 2.48 -13.88 -0.34
CA GLU A 63 1.94 -12.98 -1.38
C GLU A 63 1.96 -11.50 -0.95
N THR A 64 1.73 -11.20 0.33
CA THR A 64 1.74 -9.82 0.82
C THR A 64 3.15 -9.22 0.84
N ILE A 65 4.17 -10.01 1.17
CA ILE A 65 5.56 -9.56 1.22
C ILE A 65 6.13 -9.38 -0.20
N GLU A 66 5.87 -10.32 -1.11
CA GLU A 66 6.29 -10.20 -2.51
C GLU A 66 5.62 -8.99 -3.19
N ASN A 67 4.34 -8.77 -2.95
CA ASN A 67 3.61 -7.63 -3.49
C ASN A 67 4.15 -6.29 -2.98
N LEU A 68 4.50 -6.16 -1.70
CA LEU A 68 5.09 -4.94 -1.13
C LEU A 68 6.46 -4.62 -1.72
N THR A 69 7.31 -5.61 -1.93
CA THR A 69 8.61 -5.44 -2.57
C THR A 69 8.45 -4.95 -4.02
N LEU A 70 7.53 -5.53 -4.77
CA LEU A 70 7.19 -5.07 -6.12
C LEU A 70 6.67 -3.62 -6.14
N ILE A 71 5.78 -3.27 -5.21
CA ILE A 71 5.25 -1.90 -5.09
C ILE A 71 6.38 -0.88 -4.81
N LYS A 72 7.35 -1.25 -3.96
CA LYS A 72 8.53 -0.42 -3.72
C LYS A 72 9.39 -0.26 -4.96
N ILE A 73 9.67 -1.35 -5.67
CA ILE A 73 10.43 -1.32 -6.92
C ILE A 73 9.74 -0.41 -7.93
N ILE A 74 8.42 -0.51 -8.07
CA ILE A 74 7.62 0.36 -8.94
C ILE A 74 7.80 1.84 -8.53
N ASN A 75 7.72 2.16 -7.25
CA ASN A 75 7.90 3.53 -6.77
C ASN A 75 9.33 4.04 -7.00
N LEU A 76 10.37 3.23 -6.69
CA LEU A 76 11.76 3.63 -6.85
C LEU A 76 12.21 3.66 -8.32
N SER A 77 11.54 2.94 -9.22
CA SER A 77 11.88 2.91 -10.64
C SER A 77 11.81 4.28 -11.33
N SER A 78 11.11 5.24 -10.73
CA SER A 78 11.09 6.64 -11.20
C SER A 78 12.39 7.40 -10.94
N LEU A 79 13.23 6.98 -9.98
CA LEU A 79 14.43 7.73 -9.58
C LEU A 79 15.42 8.00 -10.73
N PRO A 80 15.76 7.03 -11.60
CA PRO A 80 16.70 7.27 -12.70
C PRO A 80 16.24 8.36 -13.67
N LEU A 81 14.94 8.57 -13.82
CA LEU A 81 14.34 9.54 -14.73
C LEU A 81 13.82 10.81 -14.02
N CYS A 82 14.17 11.03 -12.75
CA CYS A 82 13.76 12.24 -12.02
C CYS A 82 14.23 13.55 -12.68
N TRP A 83 15.31 13.50 -13.44
CA TRP A 83 15.81 14.63 -14.19
C TRP A 83 14.91 15.01 -15.38
N PHE A 84 14.15 14.04 -15.91
CA PHE A 84 13.20 14.24 -17.00
C PHE A 84 11.76 14.09 -16.47
N PRO A 85 11.14 15.19 -16.01
CA PRO A 85 9.84 15.10 -15.32
C PRO A 85 8.75 14.44 -16.18
N ILE A 86 8.77 14.65 -17.51
CA ILE A 86 7.79 14.06 -18.44
C ILE A 86 7.96 12.54 -18.56
N ALA A 87 9.17 12.00 -18.44
CA ALA A 87 9.45 10.57 -18.59
C ALA A 87 9.41 9.79 -17.27
N ASN A 88 9.29 10.48 -16.15
CA ASN A 88 9.41 9.92 -14.81
C ASN A 88 8.35 8.85 -14.48
N PHE A 89 7.15 8.94 -15.04
CA PHE A 89 6.10 7.95 -14.82
C PHE A 89 6.21 6.69 -15.69
N LEU A 90 7.06 6.71 -16.74
CA LEU A 90 7.18 5.58 -17.67
C LEU A 90 7.70 4.29 -17.02
N PRO A 91 8.81 4.29 -16.24
CA PRO A 91 9.30 3.07 -15.61
C PRO A 91 8.28 2.41 -14.68
N PRO A 92 7.63 3.11 -13.73
CA PRO A 92 6.61 2.50 -12.88
C PRO A 92 5.41 1.98 -13.69
N LEU A 93 5.00 2.69 -14.74
CA LEU A 93 3.92 2.24 -15.63
C LEU A 93 4.30 0.96 -16.37
N LEU A 94 5.50 0.88 -16.92
CA LEU A 94 5.99 -0.31 -17.63
C LEU A 94 6.08 -1.51 -16.69
N ILE A 95 6.63 -1.34 -15.49
CA ILE A 95 6.72 -2.43 -14.51
C ILE A 95 5.31 -2.89 -14.10
N MET A 96 4.36 -1.98 -13.88
CA MET A 96 2.97 -2.33 -13.60
C MET A 96 2.36 -3.19 -14.71
N LEU A 97 2.56 -2.81 -15.98
CA LEU A 97 2.02 -3.53 -17.14
C LEU A 97 2.64 -4.92 -17.27
N ILE A 98 3.97 -5.03 -17.10
CA ILE A 98 4.70 -6.30 -17.22
C ILE A 98 4.34 -7.24 -16.06
N SER A 99 4.32 -6.73 -14.83
CA SER A 99 4.00 -7.53 -13.63
C SER A 99 2.51 -7.81 -13.45
N LYS A 100 1.64 -7.21 -14.30
CA LYS A 100 0.17 -7.25 -14.18
C LYS A 100 -0.36 -6.83 -12.80
N GLN A 101 0.44 -6.08 -12.05
CA GLN A 101 0.12 -5.66 -10.70
C GLN A 101 -0.86 -4.48 -10.72
N LYS A 102 -2.12 -4.75 -10.35
CA LYS A 102 -3.22 -3.76 -10.39
C LYS A 102 -3.65 -3.30 -8.99
N SER A 103 -2.77 -3.40 -7.98
CA SER A 103 -3.11 -2.96 -6.64
C SER A 103 -3.46 -1.46 -6.59
N PRO A 104 -4.37 -1.04 -5.70
CA PRO A 104 -4.75 0.37 -5.58
C PRO A 104 -3.55 1.27 -5.21
N LEU A 105 -2.58 0.75 -4.46
CA LEU A 105 -1.35 1.48 -4.12
C LEU A 105 -0.49 1.77 -5.37
N VAL A 106 -0.35 0.80 -6.27
CA VAL A 106 0.40 0.98 -7.53
C VAL A 106 -0.27 2.03 -8.40
N LYS A 107 -1.59 1.98 -8.55
CA LYS A 107 -2.34 2.99 -9.30
C LYS A 107 -2.16 4.39 -8.73
N GLN A 108 -2.20 4.55 -7.42
CA GLN A 108 -1.96 5.82 -6.75
C GLN A 108 -0.53 6.34 -6.96
N ILE A 109 0.50 5.47 -6.89
CA ILE A 109 1.89 5.85 -7.19
C ILE A 109 2.02 6.39 -8.60
N ILE A 110 1.49 5.66 -9.58
CA ILE A 110 1.58 6.07 -10.99
C ILE A 110 0.78 7.35 -11.25
N SER A 111 -0.44 7.47 -10.70
CA SER A 111 -1.24 8.69 -10.79
C SER A 111 -0.51 9.90 -10.24
N LEU A 112 0.16 9.76 -9.08
CA LEU A 112 0.97 10.82 -8.50
C LEU A 112 2.14 11.21 -9.41
N GLN A 113 2.83 10.23 -10.00
CA GLN A 113 3.93 10.49 -10.94
C GLN A 113 3.46 11.18 -12.22
N ILE A 114 2.29 10.80 -12.75
CA ILE A 114 1.69 11.46 -13.91
C ILE A 114 1.36 12.93 -13.59
N ILE A 115 0.77 13.21 -12.44
CA ILE A 115 0.48 14.59 -12.01
C ILE A 115 1.76 15.41 -11.90
N LEU A 116 2.80 14.87 -11.28
CA LEU A 116 4.11 15.54 -11.19
C LEU A 116 4.73 15.77 -12.57
N ALA A 117 4.59 14.79 -13.48
CA ALA A 117 5.08 14.90 -14.86
C ALA A 117 4.36 16.01 -15.66
N VAL A 118 3.12 16.36 -15.30
CA VAL A 118 2.36 17.46 -15.92
C VAL A 118 2.66 18.78 -15.22
N ILE A 119 2.64 18.83 -13.90
CA ILE A 119 2.81 20.07 -13.13
C ILE A 119 4.23 20.63 -13.26
N ALA A 120 5.26 19.79 -13.21
CA ALA A 120 6.65 20.25 -13.24
C ALA A 120 7.01 21.02 -14.51
N PRO A 121 6.68 20.56 -15.73
CA PRO A 121 6.88 21.35 -16.94
C PRO A 121 6.09 22.65 -16.97
N ILE A 122 4.87 22.68 -16.42
CA ILE A 122 4.06 23.89 -16.37
C ILE A 122 4.74 24.95 -15.50
N ILE A 123 5.21 24.58 -14.30
CA ILE A 123 5.94 25.49 -13.42
C ILE A 123 7.24 25.97 -14.09
N PHE A 124 7.96 25.05 -14.72
CA PHE A 124 9.20 25.39 -15.43
C PHE A 124 8.95 26.39 -16.56
N MET A 125 7.95 26.14 -17.40
CA MET A 125 7.57 27.03 -18.50
C MET A 125 7.09 28.41 -18.00
N LEU A 126 6.38 28.47 -16.89
CA LEU A 126 5.96 29.73 -16.28
C LEU A 126 7.18 30.60 -15.91
N VAL A 127 8.22 30.01 -15.30
CA VAL A 127 9.46 30.72 -14.93
C VAL A 127 10.21 31.24 -16.16
N VAL A 128 10.21 30.46 -17.25
CA VAL A 128 10.82 30.87 -18.53
C VAL A 128 10.04 32.02 -19.17
N ILE A 129 8.70 31.95 -19.20
CA ILE A 129 7.83 32.98 -19.80
C ILE A 129 7.92 34.28 -19.03
N LEU A 130 7.99 34.22 -17.69
CA LEU A 130 8.15 35.41 -16.83
C LEU A 130 9.54 36.06 -16.94
N LYS A 131 10.46 35.48 -17.73
CA LYS A 131 11.81 36.01 -17.95
C LYS A 131 12.58 36.32 -16.66
N LEU A 132 12.42 35.49 -15.64
CA LEU A 132 13.04 35.65 -14.32
C LEU A 132 14.58 35.50 -14.31
N GLY A 133 15.17 35.24 -15.47
CA GLY A 133 16.62 35.12 -15.65
C GLY A 133 17.14 33.67 -15.57
N LYS A 134 18.35 33.47 -16.10
CA LYS A 134 18.96 32.13 -16.21
C LYS A 134 19.14 31.44 -14.86
N ALA A 135 19.49 32.20 -13.81
CA ALA A 135 19.67 31.65 -12.47
C ALA A 135 18.38 31.09 -11.91
N SER A 136 17.24 31.79 -12.06
CA SER A 136 15.92 31.34 -11.61
C SER A 136 15.47 30.08 -12.34
N VAL A 137 15.73 29.97 -13.63
CA VAL A 137 15.43 28.78 -14.43
C VAL A 137 16.19 27.56 -13.90
N MET A 138 17.52 27.72 -13.66
CA MET A 138 18.35 26.63 -13.11
C MET A 138 17.88 26.22 -11.70
N VAL A 139 17.63 27.18 -10.81
CA VAL A 139 17.17 26.93 -9.45
C VAL A 139 15.82 26.19 -9.48
N THR A 140 14.90 26.61 -10.33
CA THR A 140 13.60 25.92 -10.46
C THR A 140 13.74 24.50 -10.94
N MET A 141 14.61 24.24 -11.92
CA MET A 141 14.85 22.89 -12.42
C MET A 141 15.42 21.98 -11.32
N ILE A 142 16.41 22.46 -10.56
CA ILE A 142 16.98 21.71 -9.44
C ILE A 142 15.93 21.49 -8.35
N ALA A 143 15.16 22.53 -8.00
CA ALA A 143 14.12 22.43 -6.98
C ALA A 143 13.04 21.42 -7.34
N LEU A 144 12.53 21.43 -8.58
CA LEU A 144 11.53 20.47 -9.06
C LEU A 144 12.06 19.02 -9.02
N THR A 145 13.33 18.82 -9.41
CA THR A 145 13.95 17.49 -9.34
C THR A 145 14.08 17.02 -7.90
N LEU A 146 14.53 17.88 -6.98
CA LEU A 146 14.67 17.54 -5.55
C LEU A 146 13.30 17.22 -4.90
N VAL A 147 12.27 18.01 -5.21
CA VAL A 147 10.90 17.76 -4.73
C VAL A 147 10.41 16.41 -5.21
N ASN A 148 10.64 16.07 -6.47
CA ASN A 148 10.24 14.78 -7.03
C ASN A 148 10.96 13.61 -6.33
N ILE A 149 12.28 13.69 -6.17
CA ILE A 149 13.08 12.71 -5.42
C ILE A 149 12.55 12.57 -3.99
N PHE A 150 12.30 13.69 -3.31
CA PHE A 150 11.77 13.70 -1.94
C PHE A 150 10.43 12.97 -1.84
N ILE A 151 9.51 13.22 -2.75
CA ILE A 151 8.19 12.56 -2.79
C ILE A 151 8.33 11.05 -2.96
N ILE A 152 9.18 10.60 -3.91
CA ILE A 152 9.44 9.18 -4.17
C ILE A 152 10.02 8.50 -2.92
N LEU A 153 11.06 9.08 -2.32
CA LEU A 153 11.72 8.52 -1.14
C LEU A 153 10.81 8.52 0.08
N ARG A 154 10.02 9.59 0.26
CA ARG A 154 9.06 9.68 1.36
C ARG A 154 7.96 8.63 1.26
N ASN A 155 7.44 8.39 0.06
CA ASN A 155 6.47 7.32 -0.19
C ASN A 155 7.11 5.94 0.01
N ALA A 156 8.35 5.71 -0.43
CA ALA A 156 9.07 4.46 -0.20
C ALA A 156 9.24 4.17 1.30
N TYR A 157 9.66 5.16 2.08
CA TYR A 157 9.81 5.04 3.53
C TYR A 157 8.48 4.74 4.23
N GLN A 158 7.41 5.41 3.84
CA GLN A 158 6.09 5.20 4.44
C GLN A 158 5.52 3.83 4.09
N LEU A 159 5.77 3.36 2.87
CA LEU A 159 5.38 2.04 2.40
C LEU A 159 6.04 0.93 3.24
N ASP A 160 7.31 1.12 3.64
CA ASP A 160 8.01 0.21 4.55
C ASP A 160 7.39 0.17 5.94
N LYS A 161 7.06 1.33 6.48
CA LYS A 161 6.66 1.46 7.88
C LYS A 161 5.18 1.19 8.12
N LYS A 162 4.30 1.58 7.19
CA LYS A 162 2.84 1.59 7.38
C LYS A 162 2.07 0.90 6.25
N GLN A 163 2.75 0.33 5.25
CA GLN A 163 2.13 -0.28 4.08
C GLN A 163 1.13 0.66 3.37
N SER A 164 1.36 1.95 3.46
CA SER A 164 0.52 3.00 2.90
C SER A 164 1.37 4.11 2.29
N LEU A 165 0.82 4.88 1.37
CA LEU A 165 1.49 6.05 0.80
C LEU A 165 1.36 7.25 1.73
N TYR A 166 2.40 8.08 1.78
CA TYR A 166 2.36 9.37 2.49
C TYR A 166 1.52 10.38 1.72
N TYR A 167 1.82 10.53 0.42
CA TYR A 167 1.05 11.37 -0.49
C TYR A 167 -0.01 10.51 -1.19
N LYS A 168 -1.25 10.60 -0.70
CA LYS A 168 -2.40 9.90 -1.29
C LYS A 168 -3.17 10.87 -2.18
N LEU A 169 -3.67 10.34 -3.29
CA LEU A 169 -4.63 11.04 -4.14
C LEU A 169 -6.01 10.45 -3.85
N ASP A 170 -7.02 11.33 -3.75
CA ASP A 170 -8.42 10.89 -3.55
C ASP A 170 -9.02 10.30 -4.85
N PHE A 171 -8.27 10.35 -5.94
CA PHE A 171 -8.67 9.84 -7.26
C PHE A 171 -7.53 9.07 -7.93
N ASN A 172 -7.89 8.11 -8.79
CA ASN A 172 -6.97 7.38 -9.63
C ASN A 172 -7.14 7.80 -11.09
N LEU A 173 -6.03 8.01 -11.80
CA LEU A 173 -6.02 8.31 -13.24
C LEU A 173 -6.01 7.04 -14.10
N LEU A 174 -5.82 5.87 -13.49
CA LEU A 174 -5.69 4.56 -14.15
C LEU A 174 -6.72 3.55 -13.65
#